data_f077e866eb09fcc514496909231b37e4
#
_entry.id   f077e866eb09fcc514496909231b37e4
#
_cell.length_a   1.000
_cell.length_b   1.000
_cell.length_c   1.000
_cell.angle_alpha   90.00
_cell.angle_beta   90.00
_cell.angle_gamma   90.00
#
_symmetry.space_group_name_H-M   'P 1'
#
loop_
_entity.id
_entity.type
_entity.pdbx_description
1 polymer ?
#
loop_
_entity_poly.entity_id
_entity_poly.type
_entity_poly.pdbx_seq_one_letter_code
_entity_poly.pdbx_strand_id
1 'polypeptide(L)'
;MISFDAVEICHLYVSRGHNFFGHHGREPDDFPMIEVSEIECVAGHGIRGDRFFDYQKDYKGQITFFSLEVFDELRGALQLEGASPDLVRRNVLTRDVDLRELNGKAFEIQGVCFLGMGECRPCYWMNRAIGAGAEDFLKGRGGLRAKILTDGTLRSTAKVPTFE
;
A
#
# COMPACT_ATOMS: atom_id res chain seq x y z
N MET A 1 5.48 17.53 -13.01
CA MET A 1 5.52 16.38 -12.09
C MET A 1 5.46 16.90 -10.66
N ILE A 2 4.67 16.28 -9.82
CA ILE A 2 4.61 16.63 -8.40
C ILE A 2 5.79 15.95 -7.69
N SER A 3 6.65 16.73 -7.04
CA SER A 3 7.77 16.21 -6.27
C SER A 3 7.54 16.50 -4.79
N PHE A 4 7.92 15.55 -3.95
CA PHE A 4 7.86 15.70 -2.50
C PHE A 4 9.29 15.78 -1.97
N ASP A 5 9.64 16.87 -1.33
CA ASP A 5 10.97 17.07 -0.73
C ASP A 5 11.22 16.09 0.42
N ALA A 6 10.18 15.80 1.18
CA ALA A 6 10.23 14.82 2.25
C ALA A 6 8.85 14.16 2.39
N VAL A 7 8.80 12.85 2.24
CA VAL A 7 7.61 12.04 2.51
C VAL A 7 7.94 11.11 3.67
N GLU A 8 7.08 11.09 4.69
CA GLU A 8 7.20 10.11 5.75
C GLU A 8 6.65 8.78 5.25
N ILE A 9 7.54 7.81 5.02
CA ILE A 9 7.20 6.43 4.71
C ILE A 9 7.27 5.65 6.02
N CYS A 10 6.11 5.39 6.62
CA CYS A 10 6.03 4.79 7.95
C CYS A 10 6.26 3.28 7.92
N HIS A 11 5.78 2.63 6.86
CA HIS A 11 5.89 1.19 6.67
C HIS A 11 6.04 0.86 5.19
N LEU A 12 6.82 -0.19 4.92
CA LEU A 12 6.93 -0.81 3.61
C LEU A 12 6.65 -2.30 3.76
N TYR A 13 5.73 -2.81 2.93
CA TYR A 13 5.31 -4.20 2.98
C TYR A 13 5.38 -4.85 1.61
N VAL A 14 5.78 -6.11 1.58
CA VAL A 14 5.70 -6.97 0.40
C VAL A 14 5.07 -8.31 0.78
N SER A 15 4.47 -8.99 -0.18
CA SER A 15 3.91 -10.32 0.04
C SER A 15 4.15 -11.20 -1.18
N ARG A 16 4.39 -12.49 -0.95
CA ARG A 16 4.62 -13.46 -2.01
C ARG A 16 3.35 -13.86 -2.76
N GLY A 17 2.19 -13.65 -2.18
CA GLY A 17 0.95 -14.14 -2.77
C GLY A 17 -0.29 -13.36 -2.39
N HIS A 18 -1.39 -13.72 -3.04
CA HIS A 18 -2.70 -13.10 -2.86
C HIS A 18 -3.54 -13.95 -1.92
N ASN A 19 -3.94 -13.38 -0.76
CA ASN A 19 -4.79 -14.10 0.17
C ASN A 19 -6.25 -14.19 -0.30
N PHE A 20 -6.72 -13.17 -1.02
CA PHE A 20 -8.14 -13.00 -1.33
C PHE A 20 -8.48 -13.12 -2.81
N PHE A 21 -7.48 -13.21 -3.67
CA PHE A 21 -7.66 -13.22 -5.13
C PHE A 21 -8.29 -14.54 -5.56
N GLY A 22 -9.45 -14.47 -6.23
CA GLY A 22 -10.16 -15.66 -6.69
C GLY A 22 -10.83 -16.48 -5.57
N HIS A 23 -10.90 -15.95 -4.36
CA HIS A 23 -11.41 -16.67 -3.19
C HIS A 23 -12.87 -16.34 -2.85
N HIS A 24 -13.70 -15.96 -3.81
CA HIS A 24 -15.13 -15.76 -3.54
C HIS A 24 -15.76 -17.02 -2.93
N GLY A 25 -16.32 -16.88 -1.71
CA GLY A 25 -16.92 -17.97 -0.98
C GLY A 25 -15.96 -19.02 -0.45
N ARG A 26 -14.65 -18.76 -0.47
CA ARG A 26 -13.60 -19.66 0.04
C ARG A 26 -12.85 -18.99 1.19
N GLU A 27 -12.10 -19.83 1.94
CA GLU A 27 -11.16 -19.30 2.92
C GLU A 27 -9.98 -18.59 2.21
N PRO A 28 -9.45 -17.50 2.79
CA PRO A 28 -8.25 -16.86 2.23
C PRO A 28 -7.02 -17.77 2.35
N ASP A 29 -6.06 -17.59 1.44
CA ASP A 29 -4.73 -18.16 1.60
C ASP A 29 -3.96 -17.44 2.71
N ASP A 30 -2.86 -18.03 3.16
CA ASP A 30 -2.03 -17.48 4.24
C ASP A 30 -0.69 -17.00 3.69
N PHE A 31 -0.72 -15.86 2.97
CA PHE A 31 0.48 -15.15 2.55
C PHE A 31 0.57 -13.84 3.33
N PRO A 32 1.40 -13.77 4.38
CA PRO A 32 1.48 -12.55 5.18
C PRO A 32 2.11 -11.40 4.38
N MET A 33 1.78 -10.18 4.79
CA MET A 33 2.56 -9.01 4.42
C MET A 33 3.81 -8.99 5.29
N ILE A 34 4.97 -8.86 4.65
CA ILE A 34 6.27 -8.83 5.33
C ILE A 34 6.73 -7.38 5.35
N GLU A 35 6.99 -6.85 6.54
CA GLU A 35 7.55 -5.52 6.68
C GLU A 35 9.05 -5.54 6.35
N VAL A 36 9.47 -4.60 5.50
CA VAL A 36 10.85 -4.48 5.06
C VAL A 36 11.32 -3.03 5.22
N SER A 37 12.63 -2.82 5.31
CA SER A 37 13.20 -1.48 5.44
C SER A 37 13.33 -0.75 4.11
N GLU A 38 13.36 -1.49 3.00
CA GLU A 38 13.44 -0.92 1.66
C GLU A 38 12.76 -1.84 0.64
N ILE A 39 12.30 -1.24 -0.46
CA ILE A 39 11.76 -1.97 -1.61
C ILE A 39 12.47 -1.52 -2.88
N GLU A 40 12.71 -2.45 -3.79
CA GLU A 40 13.27 -2.17 -5.11
C GLU A 40 12.12 -2.03 -6.11
N CYS A 41 11.96 -0.82 -6.62
CA CYS A 41 10.97 -0.50 -7.64
C CYS A 41 11.58 -0.70 -9.02
N VAL A 42 10.90 -1.46 -9.88
CA VAL A 42 11.34 -1.74 -11.25
C VAL A 42 10.31 -1.20 -12.23
N ALA A 43 10.72 -0.25 -13.06
CA ALA A 43 9.84 0.45 -14.00
C ALA A 43 9.10 -0.54 -14.91
N GLY A 44 7.78 -0.42 -14.94
CA GLY A 44 6.92 -1.27 -15.78
C GLY A 44 6.67 -2.67 -15.23
N HIS A 45 7.34 -3.08 -14.15
CA HIS A 45 7.26 -4.44 -13.62
C HIS A 45 6.59 -4.51 -12.25
N GLY A 46 7.01 -3.69 -11.30
CA GLY A 46 6.52 -3.71 -9.93
C GLY A 46 7.64 -3.69 -8.90
N ILE A 47 7.37 -4.22 -7.71
CA ILE A 47 8.33 -4.32 -6.61
C ILE A 47 8.91 -5.73 -6.60
N ARG A 48 10.26 -5.85 -6.62
CA ARG A 48 10.90 -7.18 -6.55
C ARG A 48 10.46 -7.93 -5.30
N GLY A 49 10.06 -9.18 -5.51
CA GLY A 49 9.63 -10.07 -4.43
C GLY A 49 8.18 -9.88 -3.99
N ASP A 50 7.46 -8.93 -4.60
CA ASP A 50 6.03 -8.75 -4.32
C ASP A 50 5.16 -9.49 -5.33
N ARG A 51 3.97 -9.88 -4.90
CA ARG A 51 3.00 -10.65 -5.71
C ARG A 51 2.55 -9.98 -6.99
N PHE A 52 2.64 -8.66 -7.08
CA PHE A 52 2.29 -7.90 -8.30
C PHE A 52 3.47 -7.67 -9.24
N PHE A 53 4.65 -8.20 -8.92
CA PHE A 53 5.78 -8.13 -9.85
C PHE A 53 5.48 -8.99 -11.09
N ASP A 54 5.45 -8.35 -12.26
CA ASP A 54 5.11 -9.00 -13.54
C ASP A 54 3.76 -9.72 -13.54
N TYR A 55 2.81 -9.22 -12.73
CA TYR A 55 1.47 -9.80 -12.62
C TYR A 55 0.72 -9.77 -13.95
N GLN A 56 0.77 -8.64 -14.65
CA GLN A 56 0.24 -8.45 -15.99
C GLN A 56 1.10 -7.43 -16.73
N LYS A 57 1.11 -7.51 -18.07
CA LYS A 57 1.75 -6.47 -18.87
C LYS A 57 1.04 -5.14 -18.64
N ASP A 58 1.84 -4.10 -18.34
CA ASP A 58 1.34 -2.74 -18.10
C ASP A 58 0.27 -2.66 -17.00
N TYR A 59 0.46 -3.45 -15.93
CA TYR A 59 -0.50 -3.51 -14.84
C TYR A 59 -0.58 -2.17 -14.09
N LYS A 60 -1.80 -1.73 -13.77
CA LYS A 60 -2.06 -0.44 -13.12
C LYS A 60 -1.78 -0.41 -11.62
N GLY A 61 -1.58 -1.56 -11.00
CA GLY A 61 -1.31 -1.71 -9.56
C GLY A 61 0.07 -2.28 -9.28
N GLN A 62 1.10 -1.83 -10.00
CA GLN A 62 2.48 -2.28 -9.79
C GLN A 62 2.97 -1.97 -8.39
N ILE A 63 2.46 -0.89 -7.79
CA ILE A 63 2.72 -0.48 -6.41
C ILE A 63 1.44 0.14 -5.84
N THR A 64 1.24 0.01 -4.54
CA THR A 64 0.08 0.58 -3.84
C THR A 64 0.52 1.42 -2.65
N PHE A 65 -0.16 2.56 -2.46
CA PHE A 65 0.07 3.51 -1.37
C PHE A 65 -1.17 3.60 -0.49
N PHE A 66 -0.98 3.79 0.80
CA PHE A 66 -2.07 3.94 1.75
C PHE A 66 -1.71 4.97 2.83
N SER A 67 -2.71 5.76 3.23
CA SER A 67 -2.54 6.77 4.29
C SER A 67 -2.61 6.14 5.67
N LEU A 68 -1.54 6.27 6.45
CA LEU A 68 -1.53 5.78 7.83
C LEU A 68 -2.51 6.57 8.72
N GLU A 69 -2.74 7.85 8.41
CA GLU A 69 -3.76 8.65 9.13
C GLU A 69 -5.15 8.03 8.96
N VAL A 70 -5.49 7.57 7.76
CA VAL A 70 -6.77 6.87 7.50
C VAL A 70 -6.85 5.58 8.31
N PHE A 71 -5.75 4.83 8.41
CA PHE A 71 -5.72 3.62 9.21
C PHE A 71 -5.92 3.91 10.71
N ASP A 72 -5.29 4.98 11.21
CA ASP A 72 -5.47 5.40 12.60
C ASP A 72 -6.93 5.80 12.89
N GLU A 73 -7.59 6.51 11.95
CA GLU A 73 -9.01 6.83 12.05
C GLU A 73 -9.89 5.59 12.07
N LEU A 74 -9.58 4.61 11.21
CA LEU A 74 -10.31 3.34 11.12
C LEU A 74 -10.23 2.59 12.44
N ARG A 75 -9.04 2.48 13.03
CA ARG A 75 -8.86 1.82 14.33
C ARG A 75 -9.71 2.46 15.42
N GLY A 76 -9.71 3.79 15.46
CA GLY A 76 -10.52 4.52 16.44
C GLY A 76 -12.02 4.33 16.22
N ALA A 77 -12.48 4.45 14.97
CA ALA A 77 -13.90 4.37 14.62
C ALA A 77 -14.50 2.97 14.85
N LEU A 78 -13.73 1.92 14.57
CA LEU A 78 -14.18 0.53 14.71
C LEU A 78 -13.73 -0.12 16.02
N GLN A 79 -13.09 0.63 16.91
CA GLN A 79 -12.57 0.14 18.19
C GLN A 79 -11.62 -1.05 18.03
N LEU A 80 -10.73 -0.97 17.05
CA LEU A 80 -9.77 -2.02 16.72
C LEU A 80 -8.34 -1.57 17.06
N GLU A 81 -8.12 -1.17 18.32
CA GLU A 81 -6.86 -0.58 18.78
C GLU A 81 -5.64 -1.49 18.58
N GLY A 82 -5.83 -2.80 18.61
CA GLY A 82 -4.76 -3.77 18.40
C GLY A 82 -4.51 -4.13 16.93
N ALA A 83 -5.26 -3.56 15.98
CA ALA A 83 -5.10 -3.89 14.58
C ALA A 83 -3.79 -3.32 14.03
N SER A 84 -3.05 -4.14 13.26
CA SER A 84 -1.80 -3.75 12.62
C SER A 84 -2.05 -3.26 11.19
N PRO A 85 -1.32 -2.22 10.73
CA PRO A 85 -1.55 -1.65 9.40
C PRO A 85 -1.23 -2.58 8.22
N ASP A 86 -0.50 -3.68 8.43
CA ASP A 86 -0.28 -4.68 7.39
C ASP A 86 -1.59 -5.33 6.90
N LEU A 87 -2.65 -5.25 7.70
CA LEU A 87 -3.95 -5.84 7.37
C LEU A 87 -4.61 -5.19 6.15
N VAL A 88 -4.27 -3.94 5.79
CA VAL A 88 -4.80 -3.31 4.58
C VAL A 88 -4.16 -3.85 3.30
N ARG A 89 -3.03 -4.55 3.43
CA ARG A 89 -2.31 -5.21 2.34
C ARG A 89 -1.91 -4.23 1.22
N ARG A 90 -1.35 -3.09 1.62
CA ARG A 90 -0.75 -2.11 0.71
C ARG A 90 0.76 -2.08 0.91
N ASN A 91 1.49 -1.64 -0.10
CA ASN A 91 2.96 -1.66 -0.08
C ASN A 91 3.57 -0.52 0.72
N VAL A 92 3.09 0.71 0.51
CA VAL A 92 3.71 1.93 1.05
C VAL A 92 2.70 2.68 1.90
N LEU A 93 2.95 2.77 3.20
CA LEU A 93 2.10 3.52 4.12
C LEU A 93 2.77 4.86 4.45
N THR A 94 2.07 5.95 4.12
CA THR A 94 2.60 7.31 4.20
C THR A 94 1.84 8.16 5.22
N ARG A 95 2.47 9.27 5.66
CA ARG A 95 1.82 10.37 6.36
C ARG A 95 2.00 11.66 5.58
N ASP A 96 1.06 12.59 5.79
CA ASP A 96 1.11 13.96 5.25
C ASP A 96 1.07 14.04 3.71
N VAL A 97 0.48 13.02 3.06
CA VAL A 97 0.27 13.00 1.62
C VAL A 97 -1.20 12.76 1.33
N ASP A 98 -1.84 13.66 0.57
CA ASP A 98 -3.19 13.40 0.06
C ASP A 98 -3.10 12.55 -1.21
N LEU A 99 -3.23 11.24 -1.02
CA LEU A 99 -3.09 10.28 -2.12
C LEU A 99 -4.16 10.44 -3.21
N ARG A 100 -5.33 11.00 -2.87
CA ARG A 100 -6.41 11.21 -3.85
C ARG A 100 -6.01 12.26 -4.88
N GLU A 101 -5.22 13.24 -4.48
CA GLU A 101 -4.73 14.28 -5.39
C GLU A 101 -3.72 13.75 -6.42
N LEU A 102 -3.14 12.58 -6.18
CA LEU A 102 -2.17 11.97 -7.08
C LEU A 102 -2.80 11.08 -8.16
N ASN A 103 -4.10 10.88 -8.10
CA ASN A 103 -4.79 10.09 -9.11
C ASN A 103 -4.68 10.75 -10.50
N GLY A 104 -4.23 9.99 -11.49
CA GLY A 104 -4.04 10.47 -12.85
C GLY A 104 -2.81 11.36 -13.04
N LYS A 105 -1.99 11.51 -12.01
CA LYS A 105 -0.83 12.43 -12.05
C LYS A 105 0.49 11.68 -11.87
N ALA A 106 1.54 12.20 -12.50
CA ALA A 106 2.90 11.75 -12.26
C ALA A 106 3.45 12.44 -11.01
N PHE A 107 4.13 11.67 -10.17
CA PHE A 107 4.74 12.19 -8.94
C PHE A 107 6.04 11.47 -8.63
N GLU A 108 6.86 12.09 -7.79
CA GLU A 108 8.17 11.56 -7.41
C GLU A 108 8.28 11.47 -5.89
N ILE A 109 8.75 10.33 -5.41
CA ILE A 109 9.08 10.10 -4.01
C ILE A 109 10.47 9.45 -3.94
N GLN A 110 11.37 10.04 -3.18
CA GLN A 110 12.75 9.53 -3.00
C GLN A 110 13.48 9.25 -4.32
N GLY A 111 13.25 10.10 -5.33
CA GLY A 111 13.87 9.95 -6.64
C GLY A 111 13.24 8.91 -7.57
N VAL A 112 12.20 8.23 -7.14
CA VAL A 112 11.45 7.26 -7.96
C VAL A 112 10.17 7.92 -8.47
N CYS A 113 9.91 7.80 -9.76
CA CYS A 113 8.75 8.40 -10.42
C CYS A 113 7.63 7.37 -10.58
N PHE A 114 6.40 7.83 -10.32
CA PHE A 114 5.19 7.02 -10.36
C PHE A 114 4.10 7.73 -11.15
N LEU A 115 3.12 6.97 -11.62
CA LEU A 115 1.88 7.48 -12.21
C LEU A 115 0.69 6.93 -11.45
N GLY A 116 -0.10 7.80 -10.82
CA GLY A 116 -1.34 7.42 -10.13
C GLY A 116 -2.36 6.86 -11.10
N MET A 117 -2.91 5.68 -10.81
CA MET A 117 -3.79 4.93 -11.70
C MET A 117 -5.19 4.69 -11.16
N GLY A 118 -5.52 5.27 -10.02
CA GLY A 118 -6.83 5.16 -9.42
C GLY A 118 -6.81 4.62 -8.00
N GLU A 119 -7.97 4.63 -7.38
CA GLU A 119 -8.13 4.11 -6.02
C GLU A 119 -7.96 2.59 -5.97
N CYS A 120 -7.28 2.11 -4.93
CA CYS A 120 -7.36 0.72 -4.50
C CYS A 120 -8.71 0.54 -3.81
N ARG A 121 -9.74 0.18 -4.55
CA ARG A 121 -11.10 0.09 -3.99
C ARG A 121 -11.15 -0.95 -2.88
N PRO A 122 -11.70 -0.61 -1.70
CA PRO A 122 -11.94 -1.59 -0.67
C PRO A 122 -13.02 -2.59 -1.15
N CYS A 123 -12.94 -3.81 -0.65
CA CYS A 123 -13.92 -4.85 -0.95
C CYS A 123 -14.35 -5.56 0.35
N TYR A 124 -15.30 -6.48 0.26
CA TYR A 124 -15.83 -7.17 1.43
C TYR A 124 -14.75 -7.92 2.24
N TRP A 125 -13.65 -8.30 1.62
CA TRP A 125 -12.52 -8.93 2.31
C TRP A 125 -11.90 -8.03 3.37
N MET A 126 -12.05 -6.69 3.25
CA MET A 126 -11.62 -5.75 4.29
C MET A 126 -12.35 -6.00 5.62
N ASN A 127 -13.64 -6.34 5.56
CA ASN A 127 -14.40 -6.68 6.76
C ASN A 127 -13.85 -7.93 7.44
N ARG A 128 -13.38 -8.89 6.67
CA ARG A 128 -12.81 -10.13 7.19
C ARG A 128 -11.38 -9.94 7.69
N ALA A 129 -10.57 -9.23 6.93
CA ALA A 129 -9.14 -9.03 7.25
C ALA A 129 -8.93 -8.10 8.44
N ILE A 130 -9.75 -7.05 8.54
CA ILE A 130 -9.57 -5.98 9.53
C ILE A 130 -10.66 -6.08 10.59
N GLY A 131 -11.93 -5.98 10.20
CA GLY A 131 -13.08 -6.03 11.11
C GLY A 131 -14.34 -5.54 10.44
N ALA A 132 -15.48 -5.84 11.05
CA ALA A 132 -16.79 -5.46 10.54
C ALA A 132 -16.89 -3.94 10.34
N GLY A 133 -17.35 -3.50 9.17
CA GLY A 133 -17.50 -2.10 8.81
C GLY A 133 -16.28 -1.49 8.13
N ALA A 134 -15.18 -2.23 7.97
CA ALA A 134 -13.95 -1.71 7.37
C ALA A 134 -14.15 -1.34 5.89
N GLU A 135 -14.87 -2.15 5.13
CA GLU A 135 -15.15 -1.85 3.72
C GLU A 135 -15.85 -0.51 3.56
N ASP A 136 -16.93 -0.30 4.31
CA ASP A 136 -17.71 0.95 4.23
C ASP A 136 -16.89 2.16 4.70
N PHE A 137 -16.12 2.00 5.76
CA PHE A 137 -15.26 3.05 6.29
C PHE A 137 -14.21 3.50 5.26
N LEU A 138 -13.66 2.55 4.51
CA LEU A 138 -12.56 2.81 3.56
C LEU A 138 -13.05 3.25 2.18
N LYS A 139 -14.34 3.31 1.90
CA LYS A 139 -14.85 3.79 0.59
C LYS A 139 -14.31 5.19 0.29
N GLY A 140 -13.68 5.34 -0.88
CA GLY A 140 -13.02 6.59 -1.30
C GLY A 140 -11.65 6.81 -0.66
N ARG A 141 -11.21 5.94 0.24
CA ARG A 141 -9.96 6.07 0.99
C ARG A 141 -9.14 4.78 1.02
N GLY A 142 -9.36 3.89 0.06
CA GLY A 142 -8.72 2.57 -0.01
C GLY A 142 -7.27 2.59 -0.44
N GLY A 143 -6.71 3.76 -0.72
CA GLY A 143 -5.34 3.94 -1.17
C GLY A 143 -5.23 4.18 -2.67
N LEU A 144 -4.00 4.31 -3.15
CA LEU A 144 -3.68 4.64 -4.54
C LEU A 144 -2.95 3.48 -5.20
N ARG A 145 -3.42 3.06 -6.36
CA ARG A 145 -2.65 2.20 -7.27
C ARG A 145 -1.80 3.07 -8.18
N ALA A 146 -0.59 2.63 -8.46
CA ALA A 146 0.29 3.38 -9.33
C ALA A 146 1.14 2.45 -10.20
N LYS A 147 1.59 3.00 -11.32
CA LYS A 147 2.66 2.41 -12.14
C LYS A 147 3.99 3.00 -11.70
N ILE A 148 5.03 2.20 -11.82
CA ILE A 148 6.40 2.62 -11.58
C ILE A 148 6.98 3.08 -12.91
N LEU A 149 7.40 4.34 -12.99
CA LEU A 149 7.93 4.95 -14.21
C LEU A 149 9.45 4.86 -14.32
N THR A 150 10.15 4.86 -13.17
CA THR A 150 11.62 4.77 -13.13
C THR A 150 12.07 3.77 -12.09
N ASP A 151 13.23 3.16 -12.31
CA ASP A 151 13.83 2.25 -11.33
C ASP A 151 14.36 3.04 -10.14
N GLY A 152 14.32 2.43 -8.97
CA GLY A 152 14.88 3.01 -7.77
C GLY A 152 14.43 2.28 -6.51
N THR A 153 14.92 2.76 -5.37
CA THR A 153 14.65 2.16 -4.07
C THR A 153 13.89 3.15 -3.20
N LEU A 154 12.78 2.69 -2.62
CA LEU A 154 12.12 3.41 -1.53
C LEU A 154 12.57 2.84 -0.19
N ARG A 155 12.82 3.71 0.78
CA ARG A 155 13.25 3.35 2.12
C ARG A 155 12.26 3.85 3.16
N SER A 156 12.02 3.04 4.17
CA SER A 156 11.26 3.47 5.34
C SER A 156 11.99 4.62 6.04
N THR A 157 11.24 5.65 6.43
CA THR A 157 11.75 6.75 7.24
C THR A 157 11.54 6.51 8.73
N ALA A 158 10.90 5.38 9.08
CA ALA A 158 10.72 5.03 10.48
C ALA A 158 12.07 4.75 11.15
N LYS A 159 12.28 5.36 12.33
CA LYS A 159 13.49 5.08 13.12
C LYS A 159 13.36 3.68 13.72
N VAL A 160 14.29 2.80 13.35
CA VAL A 160 14.44 1.52 14.03
C VAL A 160 14.91 1.81 15.46
N PRO A 161 14.21 1.28 16.50
CA PRO A 161 14.71 1.45 17.86
C PRO A 161 16.10 0.83 17.97
N THR A 162 17.09 1.64 18.37
CA THR A 162 18.42 1.12 18.71
C THR A 162 18.34 0.64 20.15
N PHE A 163 18.45 -0.66 20.34
CA PHE A 163 18.64 -1.23 21.67
C PHE A 163 20.14 -1.15 22.00
N GLU A 164 20.47 -0.32 22.95
CA GLU A 164 21.81 -0.33 23.54
C GLU A 164 21.85 -1.31 24.72
#